data_342ea9065c0d38b5b3f9eadbcd28a783
#
_entry.id   342ea9065c0d38b5b3f9eadbcd28a783
#
_cell.length_a   1.000
_cell.length_b   1.000
_cell.length_c   1.000
_cell.angle_alpha   90.00
_cell.angle_beta   90.00
_cell.angle_gamma   90.00
#
_symmetry.space_group_name_H-M   'P 1'
#
loop_
_entity.id
_entity.type
_entity.pdbx_description
1 polymer ?
#
loop_
_entity_poly.entity_id
_entity_poly.type
_entity_poly.pdbx_seq_one_letter_code
_entity_poly.pdbx_strand_id
1 'polypeptide(L)'
;MLYYLIVCRSLTYAQRTASALERAGITARVIRSPKSISGEGCSHSVKISQRYLPDALRILQRAGLSPKRVYITAGNGSYQEVAL
;
A
#
# COMPACT_ATOMS: atom_id res chain seq x y z
N MET A 1 4.11 4.90 15.67
CA MET A 1 4.80 4.58 14.40
C MET A 1 3.83 4.73 13.24
N LEU A 2 4.27 5.37 12.16
CA LEU A 2 3.43 5.60 11.01
C LEU A 2 3.66 4.55 9.93
N TYR A 3 2.58 4.21 9.23
CA TYR A 3 2.61 3.26 8.14
C TYR A 3 1.92 3.84 6.92
N TYR A 4 2.27 3.35 5.75
CA TYR A 4 1.50 3.62 4.54
C TYR A 4 0.71 2.40 4.14
N LEU A 5 -0.51 2.64 3.64
CA LEU A 5 -1.33 1.60 3.05
C LEU A 5 -1.47 1.90 1.56
N ILE A 6 -0.91 1.04 0.74
CA ILE A 6 -0.98 1.17 -0.71
C ILE A 6 -2.19 0.38 -1.17
N VAL A 7 -3.26 1.07 -1.53
CA VAL A 7 -4.52 0.44 -1.91
C VAL A 7 -4.42 -0.09 -3.33
N CYS A 8 -4.71 -1.38 -3.49
CA CYS A 8 -4.65 -2.06 -4.77
C CYS A 8 -6.04 -2.49 -5.21
N ARG A 9 -6.20 -2.73 -6.51
CA ARG A 9 -7.52 -3.04 -7.08
C ARG A 9 -7.97 -4.47 -6.79
N SER A 10 -7.06 -5.37 -6.47
CA SER A 10 -7.41 -6.77 -6.23
C SER A 10 -6.35 -7.42 -5.36
N LEU A 11 -6.67 -8.63 -4.85
CA LEU A 11 -5.72 -9.41 -4.08
C LEU A 11 -4.49 -9.77 -4.91
N THR A 12 -4.71 -10.19 -6.15
CA THR A 12 -3.60 -10.55 -7.04
C THR A 12 -2.67 -9.36 -7.25
N TYR A 13 -3.24 -8.19 -7.46
CA TYR A 13 -2.46 -6.98 -7.65
C TYR A 13 -1.68 -6.62 -6.39
N ALA A 14 -2.31 -6.77 -5.23
CA ALA A 14 -1.64 -6.53 -3.95
C ALA A 14 -0.49 -7.50 -3.73
N GLN A 15 -0.67 -8.76 -4.08
CA GLN A 15 0.39 -9.76 -3.97
C GLN A 15 1.58 -9.44 -4.86
N ARG A 16 1.33 -9.01 -6.09
CA ARG A 16 2.40 -8.58 -7.00
C ARG A 16 3.12 -7.36 -6.46
N THR A 17 2.38 -6.41 -5.92
CA THR A 17 2.95 -5.21 -5.32
C THR A 17 3.87 -5.56 -4.16
N ALA A 18 3.38 -6.40 -3.24
CA ALA A 18 4.18 -6.82 -2.09
C ALA A 18 5.43 -7.59 -2.53
N SER A 19 5.31 -8.47 -3.51
CA SER A 19 6.46 -9.21 -4.04
C SER A 19 7.52 -8.30 -4.61
N ALA A 20 7.11 -7.31 -5.40
CA ALA A 20 8.06 -6.37 -6.01
C ALA A 20 8.81 -5.58 -4.92
N LEU A 21 8.10 -5.17 -3.88
CA LEU A 21 8.72 -4.43 -2.77
C LEU A 21 9.67 -5.31 -1.97
N GLU A 22 9.28 -6.55 -1.71
CA GLU A 22 10.13 -7.46 -0.94
C GLU A 22 11.41 -7.82 -1.69
N ARG A 23 11.35 -7.95 -3.00
CA ARG A 23 12.55 -8.18 -3.82
C ARG A 23 13.52 -7.02 -3.71
N ALA A 24 13.03 -5.82 -3.47
CA ALA A 24 13.85 -4.63 -3.32
C ALA A 24 14.30 -4.40 -1.88
N GLY A 25 14.00 -5.32 -0.97
CA GLY A 25 14.41 -5.21 0.42
C GLY A 25 13.45 -4.42 1.30
N ILE A 26 12.24 -4.15 0.83
CA ILE A 26 11.24 -3.43 1.60
C ILE A 26 10.22 -4.44 2.15
N THR A 27 10.11 -4.50 3.47
CA THR A 27 9.12 -5.36 4.10
C THR A 27 7.72 -4.85 3.77
N ALA A 28 6.91 -5.72 3.16
CA ALA A 28 5.58 -5.37 2.73
C ALA A 28 4.61 -6.48 3.14
N ARG A 29 3.44 -6.10 3.62
CA ARG A 29 2.43 -7.05 4.08
C ARG A 29 1.09 -6.78 3.40
N VAL A 30 0.50 -7.81 2.80
CA VAL A 30 -0.83 -7.71 2.20
C VAL A 30 -1.87 -7.82 3.29
N ILE A 31 -2.80 -6.85 3.33
CA ILE A 31 -3.91 -6.86 4.28
C ILE A 31 -5.19 -6.54 3.53
N ARG A 32 -6.34 -6.90 4.12
CA ARG A 32 -7.62 -6.43 3.61
C ARG A 32 -7.76 -4.96 3.95
N SER A 33 -8.18 -4.14 2.98
CA SER A 33 -8.31 -2.71 3.22
C SER A 33 -9.36 -2.44 4.29
N PRO A 34 -9.08 -1.51 5.24
CA PRO A 34 -10.08 -1.11 6.22
C PRO A 34 -11.33 -0.56 5.54
N LYS A 35 -12.48 -0.75 6.16
CA LYS A 35 -13.76 -0.29 5.61
C LYS A 35 -13.77 1.22 5.39
N SER A 36 -13.10 1.97 6.25
CA SER A 36 -13.06 3.42 6.16
C SER A 36 -12.38 3.94 4.89
N ILE A 37 -11.53 3.13 4.26
CA ILE A 37 -10.84 3.55 3.05
C ILE A 37 -11.18 2.71 1.83
N SER A 38 -11.79 1.54 2.00
CA SER A 38 -12.15 0.68 0.87
C SER A 38 -13.44 1.14 0.18
N GLY A 39 -14.28 1.89 0.85
CA GLY A 39 -15.56 2.32 0.31
C GLY A 39 -16.46 1.15 0.02
N GLU A 40 -16.68 0.91 -1.27
CA GLU A 40 -17.61 -0.12 -1.73
C GLU A 40 -16.94 -1.43 -2.05
N GLY A 41 -16.73 -2.30 -1.26
CA GLY A 41 -16.29 -3.61 -1.62
C GLY A 41 -14.95 -4.01 -1.07
N CYS A 42 -14.51 -5.14 -1.51
CA CYS A 42 -13.30 -5.76 -1.00
C CYS A 42 -12.10 -5.30 -1.80
N SER A 43 -11.30 -4.45 -1.21
CA SER A 43 -10.00 -4.14 -1.79
C SER A 43 -8.93 -4.65 -0.83
N HIS A 44 -7.73 -4.78 -1.36
CA HIS A 44 -6.58 -5.19 -0.57
C HIS A 44 -5.54 -4.10 -0.61
N SER A 45 -4.79 -3.99 0.48
CA SER A 45 -3.75 -2.98 0.60
C SER A 45 -2.44 -3.64 0.97
N VAL A 46 -1.35 -2.95 0.66
CA VAL A 46 -0.02 -3.37 1.09
C VAL A 46 0.46 -2.38 2.14
N LYS A 47 0.80 -2.90 3.32
CA LYS A 47 1.26 -2.08 4.44
C LYS A 47 2.78 -2.04 4.43
N ILE A 48 3.33 -0.83 4.47
CA ILE A 48 4.77 -0.62 4.53
C ILE A 48 5.10 0.43 5.58
N SER A 49 6.34 0.43 6.06
CA SER A 49 6.82 1.44 6.98
C SER A 49 6.91 2.80 6.30
N GLN A 50 6.66 3.85 7.05
CA GLN A 50 6.67 5.23 6.55
C GLN A 50 7.94 5.59 5.78
N ARG A 51 9.08 5.16 6.25
CA ARG A 51 10.37 5.57 5.67
C ARG A 51 10.63 5.00 4.27
N TYR A 52 9.83 4.05 3.83
CA TYR A 52 10.07 3.40 2.55
C TYR A 52 9.21 3.92 1.40
N LEU A 53 8.32 4.89 1.65
CA LEU A 53 7.38 5.29 0.62
C LEU A 53 8.02 5.82 -0.68
N PRO A 54 9.00 6.74 -0.61
CA PRO A 54 9.60 7.23 -1.87
C PRO A 54 10.21 6.11 -2.70
N ASP A 55 10.92 5.20 -2.05
CA ASP A 55 11.52 4.07 -2.74
C ASP A 55 10.47 3.11 -3.26
N ALA A 56 9.43 2.86 -2.48
CA ALA A 56 8.35 1.96 -2.86
C ALA A 56 7.65 2.45 -4.11
N LEU A 57 7.32 3.73 -4.19
CA LEU A 57 6.64 4.28 -5.35
C LEU A 57 7.51 4.18 -6.61
N ARG A 58 8.80 4.40 -6.48
CA ARG A 58 9.73 4.28 -7.60
C ARG A 58 9.80 2.84 -8.10
N ILE A 59 9.87 1.88 -7.16
CA ILE A 59 9.93 0.47 -7.50
C ILE A 59 8.65 0.04 -8.22
N LEU A 60 7.49 0.46 -7.72
CA LEU A 60 6.22 0.11 -8.31
C LEU A 60 6.05 0.73 -9.69
N GLN A 61 6.52 1.95 -9.88
CA GLN A 61 6.48 2.60 -11.18
C GLN A 61 7.28 1.79 -12.21
N ARG A 62 8.47 1.32 -11.84
CA ARG A 62 9.30 0.51 -12.73
C ARG A 62 8.66 -0.83 -13.04
N ALA A 63 7.93 -1.39 -12.09
CA ALA A 63 7.28 -2.69 -12.26
C ALA A 63 5.92 -2.59 -12.97
N GLY A 64 5.46 -1.38 -13.29
CA GLY A 64 4.16 -1.19 -13.91
C GLY A 64 3.00 -1.43 -12.96
N LEU A 65 3.23 -1.31 -11.67
CA LEU A 65 2.23 -1.58 -10.64
C LEU A 65 1.81 -0.29 -9.95
N SER A 66 1.03 0.53 -10.65
CA SER A 66 0.59 1.81 -10.09
C SER A 66 -0.44 1.60 -8.99
N PRO A 67 -0.26 2.19 -7.80
CA PRO A 67 -1.25 2.08 -6.74
C PRO A 67 -2.50 2.89 -7.09
N LYS A 68 -3.64 2.42 -6.62
CA LYS A 68 -4.89 3.14 -6.78
C LYS A 68 -4.92 4.37 -5.88
N ARG A 69 -4.55 4.20 -4.63
CA ARG A 69 -4.46 5.26 -3.63
C ARG A 69 -3.44 4.87 -2.58
N VAL A 70 -2.93 5.87 -1.87
CA VAL A 70 -2.03 5.64 -0.74
C VAL A 70 -2.53 6.43 0.45
N TYR A 71 -2.60 5.79 1.60
CA TYR A 71 -3.00 6.43 2.86
C TYR A 71 -1.89 6.32 3.88
N ILE A 72 -1.80 7.30 4.77
CA ILE A 72 -0.91 7.24 5.92
C ILE A 72 -1.75 7.03 7.18
N THR A 73 -1.26 6.22 8.10
CA THR A 73 -1.95 5.93 9.35
C THR A 73 -0.95 5.69 10.48
N ALA A 74 -1.36 6.07 11.68
CA ALA A 74 -0.60 5.75 12.90
C ALA A 74 -1.07 4.44 13.54
N GLY A 75 -2.02 3.75 12.92
CA GLY A 75 -2.56 2.52 13.47
C GLY A 75 -3.69 2.73 14.46
N ASN A 76 -4.20 3.95 14.55
CA ASN A 76 -5.27 4.29 15.50
C ASN A 76 -6.66 4.35 14.85
N GLY A 77 -6.80 3.79 13.64
CA GLY A 77 -8.07 3.81 12.91
C GLY A 77 -8.28 5.06 12.08
N SER A 78 -7.35 6.01 12.13
CA SER A 78 -7.42 7.23 11.35
C SER A 78 -6.53 7.12 10.13
N TYR A 79 -7.07 7.49 8.95
CA TYR A 79 -6.37 7.36 7.68
C TYR A 79 -6.43 8.69 6.93
N GLN A 80 -5.31 9.10 6.37
CA GLN A 80 -5.23 10.34 5.62
C GLN A 80 -4.65 10.03 4.24
N GLU A 81 -5.34 10.45 3.19
CA GLU A 81 -4.88 10.19 1.83
C GLU A 81 -3.64 11.01 1.52
N VAL A 82 -2.68 10.36 0.88
CA VAL A 82 -1.43 11.00 0.46
C VAL A 82 -1.54 11.37 -1.01
N ALA A 83 -1.22 12.60 -1.35
CA ALA A 83 -1.19 13.03 -2.74
C ALA A 83 0.01 12.38 -3.44
N LEU A 84 -0.24 11.80 -4.59
CA LEU A 84 0.80 11.13 -5.38
C LEU A 84 1.32 12.00 -6.50
#